data_5e3ebd5ab5c1965e0967d7f296da9b7c
#
_entry.id   5e3ebd5ab5c1965e0967d7f296da9b7c
#
_cell.length_a   1.000
_cell.length_b   1.000
_cell.length_c   1.000
_cell.angle_alpha   90.00
_cell.angle_beta   90.00
_cell.angle_gamma   90.00
#
_symmetry.space_group_name_H-M   'P 1'
#
loop_
_entity.id
_entity.type
_entity.pdbx_description
1 polymer ?
#
loop_
_entity_poly.entity_id
_entity_poly.type
_entity_poly.pdbx_seq_one_letter_code
_entity_poly.pdbx_strand_id
1 'polypeptide(L)' 'MNRKIAETLTNSTDVNLRLATVMMKDAMKAAKRGDIADFCTNVRLAADFERKIARSLALGL' A
#
# COMPACT_ATOMS: atom_id res chain seq x y z
N MET A 1 -23.60 6.36 6.17
CA MET A 1 -22.23 6.56 6.70
C MET A 1 -22.00 8.03 6.98
N ASN A 2 -21.33 8.36 8.07
CA ASN A 2 -20.98 9.73 8.39
C ASN A 2 -19.98 10.27 7.35
N ARG A 3 -20.25 11.47 6.83
CA ARG A 3 -19.43 12.10 5.79
C ARG A 3 -17.96 12.26 6.23
N LYS A 4 -17.75 12.69 7.48
CA LYS A 4 -16.40 12.88 8.01
C LYS A 4 -15.62 11.56 8.10
N ILE A 5 -16.29 10.49 8.48
CA ILE A 5 -15.68 9.15 8.54
C ILE A 5 -15.30 8.70 7.13
N ALA A 6 -16.18 8.89 6.15
CA ALA A 6 -15.92 8.53 4.76
C ALA A 6 -14.72 9.30 4.19
N GLU A 7 -14.62 10.60 4.47
CA GLU A 7 -13.50 11.42 4.03
C GLU A 7 -12.19 10.95 4.65
N THR A 8 -12.18 10.68 5.94
CA THR A 8 -10.98 10.20 6.66
C THR A 8 -10.52 8.86 6.08
N LEU A 9 -11.44 7.94 5.85
CA LEU A 9 -11.12 6.63 5.28
C LEU A 9 -10.56 6.76 3.86
N THR A 10 -11.19 7.60 3.04
CA THR A 10 -10.74 7.84 1.67
C THR A 10 -9.32 8.40 1.63
N ASN A 11 -9.02 9.39 2.48
CA ASN A 11 -7.70 10.00 2.55
C ASN A 11 -6.64 8.99 2.99
N SER A 12 -6.94 8.20 4.03
CA SER A 12 -6.03 7.17 4.53
C SER A 12 -5.76 6.10 3.46
N THR A 13 -6.81 5.67 2.78
CA THR A 13 -6.69 4.68 1.71
C THR A 13 -5.84 5.22 0.55
N ASP A 14 -6.05 6.47 0.17
CA ASP A 14 -5.29 7.10 -0.91
C ASP A 14 -3.79 7.12 -0.61
N VAL A 15 -3.39 7.52 0.59
CA VAL A 15 -1.98 7.54 1.01
C VAL A 15 -1.37 6.14 0.95
N ASN A 16 -2.05 5.14 1.50
CA ASN A 16 -1.55 3.77 1.51
C ASN A 16 -1.48 3.17 0.10
N LEU A 17 -2.45 3.49 -0.76
CA LEU A 17 -2.42 3.06 -2.16
C LEU A 17 -1.24 3.67 -2.91
N ARG A 18 -0.96 4.95 -2.70
CA ARG A 18 0.19 5.61 -3.32
C ARG A 18 1.50 4.96 -2.90
N LEU A 19 1.66 4.68 -1.60
CA LEU A 19 2.86 4.05 -1.08
C LEU A 19 3.02 2.63 -1.62
N ALA A 20 1.94 1.86 -1.66
CA ALA A 20 1.97 0.52 -2.25
C ALA A 20 2.39 0.58 -3.73
N THR A 21 1.87 1.54 -4.48
CA THR A 21 2.21 1.73 -5.89
C THR A 21 3.70 2.04 -6.07
N VAL A 22 4.25 2.93 -5.23
CA VAL A 22 5.68 3.27 -5.26
C VAL A 22 6.53 2.03 -5.00
N MET A 23 6.17 1.24 -3.99
CA MET A 23 6.89 0.01 -3.66
C MET A 23 6.84 -1.01 -4.80
N MET A 24 5.70 -1.15 -5.48
CA MET A 24 5.58 -2.04 -6.63
C MET A 24 6.42 -1.57 -7.82
N LYS A 25 6.48 -0.28 -8.08
CA LYS A 25 7.36 0.28 -9.12
C LYS A 25 8.81 0.00 -8.81
N ASP A 26 9.23 0.17 -7.56
CA ASP A 26 10.59 -0.11 -7.13
C ASP A 26 10.92 -1.61 -7.24
N ALA A 27 9.95 -2.47 -6.93
CA ALA A 27 10.09 -3.91 -7.11
C ALA A 27 10.32 -4.26 -8.58
N MET A 28 9.59 -3.64 -9.50
CA MET A 28 9.77 -3.87 -10.93
C MET A 28 11.16 -3.44 -11.40
N LYS A 29 11.66 -2.32 -10.90
CA LYS A 29 13.03 -1.86 -11.21
C LYS A 29 14.07 -2.85 -10.68
N ALA A 30 13.89 -3.35 -9.47
CA ALA A 30 14.76 -4.36 -8.89
C ALA A 30 14.76 -5.65 -9.71
N ALA A 31 13.59 -6.09 -10.15
CA ALA A 31 13.46 -7.27 -11.00
C ALA A 31 14.23 -7.12 -12.32
N LYS A 32 14.16 -5.95 -12.93
CA LYS A 32 14.88 -5.66 -14.17
C LYS A 32 16.41 -5.68 -13.97
N ARG A 33 16.88 -5.29 -12.78
CA ARG A 33 18.30 -5.37 -12.43
C ARG A 33 18.75 -6.78 -12.02
N GLY A 34 17.82 -7.69 -11.82
CA GLY A 34 18.11 -9.01 -11.28
C GLY A 34 18.37 -9.01 -9.76
N ASP A 35 17.97 -7.95 -9.06
CA ASP A 35 18.14 -7.83 -7.61
C ASP A 35 16.96 -8.45 -6.89
N ILE A 36 17.08 -9.75 -6.62
CA ILE A 36 16.00 -10.55 -6.01
C ILE A 36 15.70 -10.08 -4.59
N ALA A 37 16.72 -9.75 -3.81
CA ALA A 37 16.56 -9.32 -2.42
C ALA A 37 15.77 -8.02 -2.34
N ASP A 38 16.13 -7.04 -3.17
CA ASP A 38 15.43 -5.74 -3.22
C ASP A 38 14.00 -5.89 -3.74
N PHE A 39 13.83 -6.75 -4.75
CA PHE A 39 12.49 -7.10 -5.25
C PHE A 39 11.59 -7.62 -4.12
N CYS A 40 12.05 -8.61 -3.36
CA CYS A 40 11.29 -9.21 -2.27
C CYS A 40 10.99 -8.19 -1.17
N THR A 41 11.94 -7.33 -0.83
CA THR A 41 11.75 -6.27 0.17
C THR A 41 10.64 -5.32 -0.24
N ASN A 42 10.66 -4.86 -1.48
CA ASN A 42 9.65 -3.92 -1.98
C ASN A 42 8.27 -4.55 -2.09
N VAL A 43 8.17 -5.80 -2.51
CA VAL A 43 6.89 -6.52 -2.54
C VAL A 43 6.32 -6.69 -1.14
N ARG A 44 7.15 -6.99 -0.14
CA ARG A 44 6.72 -7.09 1.25
C ARG A 44 6.18 -5.76 1.77
N LEU A 45 6.86 -4.66 1.48
CA LEU A 45 6.42 -3.33 1.89
C LEU A 45 5.08 -2.97 1.25
N ALA A 46 4.89 -3.28 -0.03
CA ALA A 46 3.62 -3.06 -0.71
C ALA A 46 2.49 -3.85 -0.02
N ALA A 47 2.74 -5.10 0.34
CA ALA A 47 1.76 -5.94 1.05
C ALA A 47 1.40 -5.35 2.42
N ASP A 48 2.37 -4.75 3.12
CA ASP A 48 2.11 -4.11 4.41
C ASP A 48 1.16 -2.91 4.27
N PHE A 49 1.33 -2.09 3.24
CA PHE A 49 0.42 -0.98 2.97
C PHE A 49 -0.97 -1.48 2.60
N GLU A 50 -1.07 -2.54 1.80
CA GLU A 50 -2.35 -3.16 1.45
C GLU A 50 -3.07 -3.70 2.69
N ARG A 51 -2.35 -4.32 3.63
CA ARG A 51 -2.91 -4.79 4.89
C ARG A 51 -3.45 -3.64 5.75
N LYS A 52 -2.77 -2.50 5.76
CA LYS A 52 -3.26 -1.31 6.46
C LYS A 52 -4.58 -0.82 5.89
N ILE A 53 -4.73 -0.83 4.57
CA ILE A 53 -5.98 -0.48 3.90
C ILE A 53 -7.08 -1.45 4.32
N ALA A 54 -6.82 -2.75 4.24
CA ALA A 54 -7.78 -3.78 4.60
C ALA A 54 -8.21 -3.66 6.07
N ARG A 55 -7.25 -3.37 6.97
CA ARG A 55 -7.55 -3.16 8.39
C ARG A 55 -8.46 -1.96 8.62
N SER A 56 -8.20 -0.85 7.95
CA SER A 56 -9.04 0.35 8.05
C SER A 56 -10.46 0.05 7.61
N LEU A 57 -10.64 -0.67 6.53
CA LEU A 57 -11.96 -1.07 6.04
C LEU A 57 -12.65 -2.03 6.99
N ALA A 58 -11.91 -2.99 7.56
CA ALA A 58 -12.46 -3.97 8.50
C ALA A 58 -12.91 -3.34 9.81
N LEU A 59 -12.28 -2.25 10.26
CA LEU A 59 -12.67 -1.54 11.47
C LEU A 59 -13.97 -0.74 11.31
N GLY A 60 -14.52 -0.66 10.11
CA GLY A 60 -15.81 -0.03 9.87
C GLY A 60 -15.80 1.47 10.04
N LEU A 61 -14.73 2.09 9.78
CA LEU A 61 -14.59 3.55 9.92
C LEU A 61 -15.49 4.35 8.97
#